data_d7c2af05628d6ee1bc0ea8edb6243f35
#
_entry.id   d7c2af05628d6ee1bc0ea8edb6243f35
#
_cell.length_a   1.000
_cell.length_b   1.000
_cell.length_c   1.000
_cell.angle_alpha   90.00
_cell.angle_beta   90.00
_cell.angle_gamma   90.00
#
_symmetry.space_group_name_H-M   'P 1'
#
loop_
_entity.id
_entity.type
_entity.pdbx_description
1 polymer ?
#
loop_
_entity_poly.entity_id
_entity_poly.type
_entity_poly.pdbx_seq_one_letter_code
_entity_poly.pdbx_strand_id
1 'polypeptide(L)'
;MSIYRRKYTSLMSCERWRQLRASILREHPLCEECEKHGRFSTAEVVHHIIPLESISDPSRLEAMCYEPSNLMALCRKCHTEIHKAMGK
;
A
#
# COMPACT_ATOMS: atom_id res chain seq x y z
N MET A 1 7.51 9.57 -20.08
CA MET A 1 6.92 9.08 -18.84
C MET A 1 5.41 9.24 -18.87
N SER A 2 4.69 8.27 -18.35
CA SER A 2 3.24 8.33 -18.34
C SER A 2 2.75 9.32 -17.27
N ILE A 3 1.55 9.86 -17.50
CA ILE A 3 0.89 10.73 -16.52
C ILE A 3 0.72 10.01 -15.20
N TYR A 4 0.43 8.70 -15.26
CA TYR A 4 0.30 7.86 -14.07
C TYR A 4 1.55 7.91 -13.19
N ARG A 5 2.73 7.74 -13.79
CA ARG A 5 3.98 7.69 -13.03
C ARG A 5 4.25 9.00 -12.29
N ARG A 6 3.98 10.13 -12.93
CA ARG A 6 4.12 11.44 -12.29
C ARG A 6 3.18 11.59 -11.11
N LYS A 7 1.90 11.26 -11.34
CA LYS A 7 0.88 11.37 -10.30
C LYS A 7 1.22 10.45 -9.13
N TYR A 8 1.60 9.21 -9.43
CA TYR A 8 1.97 8.24 -8.41
C TYR A 8 3.13 8.75 -7.57
N THR A 9 4.20 9.23 -8.20
CA THR A 9 5.38 9.72 -7.48
C THR A 9 5.00 10.87 -6.56
N SER A 10 4.19 11.80 -7.05
CA SER A 10 3.74 12.95 -6.27
C SER A 10 2.92 12.52 -5.06
N LEU A 11 1.98 11.60 -5.27
CA LEU A 11 1.10 11.11 -4.19
C LEU A 11 1.88 10.36 -3.11
N MET A 12 2.90 9.59 -3.49
CA MET A 12 3.64 8.74 -2.57
C MET A 12 4.81 9.44 -1.90
N SER A 13 5.19 10.65 -2.35
CA SER A 13 6.31 11.37 -1.78
C SER A 13 5.90 12.55 -0.90
N CYS A 14 4.60 12.80 -0.75
CA CYS A 14 4.13 13.94 0.03
C CYS A 14 3.97 13.61 1.51
N GLU A 15 3.86 14.67 2.33
CA GLU A 15 3.70 14.53 3.77
C GLU A 15 2.42 13.82 4.15
N ARG A 16 1.35 14.04 3.38
CA ARG A 16 0.08 13.37 3.62
C ARG A 16 0.22 11.85 3.60
N TRP A 17 0.95 11.33 2.62
CA TRP A 17 1.20 9.89 2.52
C TRP A 17 2.06 9.40 3.69
N ARG A 18 3.12 10.13 4.02
CA ARG A 18 4.01 9.74 5.11
C ARG A 18 3.26 9.63 6.43
N GLN A 19 2.39 10.59 6.71
CA GLN A 19 1.60 10.59 7.95
C GLN A 19 0.58 9.45 7.95
N LEU A 20 -0.10 9.24 6.84
CA LEU A 20 -1.07 8.14 6.72
C LEU A 20 -0.39 6.79 6.88
N ARG A 21 0.73 6.60 6.20
CA ARG A 21 1.51 5.37 6.29
C ARG A 21 1.94 5.10 7.74
N ALA A 22 2.46 6.09 8.41
CA ALA A 22 2.88 5.95 9.80
C ALA A 22 1.70 5.59 10.70
N SER A 23 0.55 6.21 10.46
CA SER A 23 -0.68 5.93 11.20
C SER A 23 -1.12 4.47 11.02
N ILE A 24 -1.13 3.99 9.79
CA ILE A 24 -1.52 2.61 9.50
C ILE A 24 -0.59 1.62 10.20
N LEU A 25 0.72 1.87 10.16
CA LEU A 25 1.69 0.98 10.81
C LEU A 25 1.60 1.02 12.33
N ARG A 26 1.18 2.15 12.90
CA ARG A 26 0.94 2.25 14.35
C ARG A 26 -0.29 1.45 14.76
N GLU A 27 -1.36 1.53 13.96
CA GLU A 27 -2.61 0.83 14.24
C GLU A 27 -2.50 -0.67 13.97
N HIS A 28 -1.67 -1.03 12.99
CA HIS A 28 -1.47 -2.42 12.57
C HIS A 28 0.01 -2.77 12.59
N PRO A 29 0.61 -2.95 13.78
CA PRO A 29 2.04 -3.21 13.86
C PRO A 29 2.47 -4.58 13.36
N LEU A 30 1.52 -5.51 13.19
CA LEU A 30 1.82 -6.86 12.71
C LEU A 30 1.32 -7.05 11.29
N CYS A 31 2.05 -7.85 10.51
CA CYS A 31 1.67 -8.18 9.13
C CYS A 31 0.31 -8.85 9.10
N GLU A 32 -0.64 -8.25 8.39
CA GLU A 32 -2.01 -8.76 8.31
C GLU A 32 -2.07 -10.12 7.61
N GLU A 33 -1.23 -10.33 6.60
CA GLU A 33 -1.22 -11.60 5.89
C GLU A 33 -0.65 -12.72 6.75
N CYS A 34 0.42 -12.45 7.50
CA CYS A 34 0.98 -13.43 8.42
C CYS A 34 -0.03 -13.83 9.48
N GLU A 35 -0.77 -12.85 10.01
CA GLU A 35 -1.79 -13.13 11.03
C GLU A 35 -2.86 -14.09 10.53
N LYS A 36 -3.24 -13.98 9.26
CA LYS A 36 -4.21 -14.91 8.66
C LYS A 36 -3.74 -16.35 8.68
N HIS A 37 -2.42 -16.55 8.70
CA HIS A 37 -1.82 -17.88 8.71
C HIS A 37 -1.25 -18.25 10.06
N GLY A 38 -1.65 -17.56 11.12
CA GLY A 38 -1.22 -17.88 12.48
C GLY A 38 0.22 -17.52 12.79
N ARG A 39 0.84 -16.66 11.98
CA ARG A 39 2.20 -16.18 12.18
C ARG A 39 2.19 -14.73 12.63
N PHE A 40 3.22 -14.33 13.37
CA PHE A 40 3.32 -12.97 13.87
C PHE A 40 4.65 -12.37 13.43
N SER A 41 4.62 -11.41 12.53
CA SER A 41 5.80 -10.69 12.08
C SER A 41 5.48 -9.20 12.00
N THR A 42 6.50 -8.37 12.20
CA THR A 42 6.34 -6.91 12.17
C THR A 42 5.97 -6.44 10.77
N ALA A 43 4.95 -5.58 10.69
CA ALA A 43 4.61 -4.93 9.43
C ALA A 43 5.63 -3.83 9.14
N GLU A 44 6.09 -3.75 7.91
CA GLU A 44 7.10 -2.78 7.50
C GLU A 44 6.66 -1.94 6.31
N VAL A 45 5.67 -2.41 5.55
CA VAL A 45 5.20 -1.71 4.37
C VAL A 45 3.69 -1.60 4.39
N VAL A 46 3.17 -0.57 3.72
CA VAL A 46 1.73 -0.39 3.53
C VAL A 46 1.44 -0.64 2.05
N HIS A 47 0.59 -1.63 1.80
CA HIS A 47 0.26 -2.12 0.47
C HIS A 47 -1.10 -1.61 0.04
N HIS A 48 -1.24 -1.19 -1.22
CA HIS A 48 -2.54 -0.83 -1.79
C HIS A 48 -3.20 -2.10 -2.30
N ILE A 49 -4.37 -2.45 -1.73
CA ILE A 49 -5.07 -3.69 -2.08
C ILE A 49 -5.48 -3.66 -3.55
N ILE A 50 -6.13 -2.57 -3.98
CA ILE A 50 -6.37 -2.32 -5.39
C ILE A 50 -5.16 -1.56 -5.91
N PRO A 51 -4.38 -2.15 -6.83
CA PRO A 51 -3.16 -1.50 -7.30
C PRO A 51 -3.48 -0.14 -7.95
N LEU A 52 -2.71 0.88 -7.57
CA LEU A 52 -2.93 2.22 -8.12
C LEU A 52 -2.75 2.25 -9.63
N GLU A 53 -1.86 1.40 -10.16
CA GLU A 53 -1.60 1.33 -11.60
C GLU A 53 -2.79 0.82 -12.40
N SER A 54 -3.79 0.23 -11.74
CA SER A 54 -5.01 -0.22 -12.41
C SER A 54 -6.04 0.90 -12.55
N ILE A 55 -5.77 2.07 -11.96
CA ILE A 55 -6.71 3.19 -11.93
C ILE A 55 -6.24 4.26 -12.91
N SER A 56 -7.07 4.57 -13.90
CA SER A 56 -6.71 5.54 -14.93
C SER A 56 -7.19 6.96 -14.64
N ASP A 57 -8.26 7.10 -13.85
CA ASP A 57 -8.78 8.42 -13.52
C ASP A 57 -7.96 9.06 -12.40
N PRO A 58 -7.35 10.25 -12.63
CA PRO A 58 -6.52 10.91 -11.62
C PRO A 58 -7.21 11.17 -10.29
N SER A 59 -8.49 11.52 -10.32
CA SER A 59 -9.25 11.78 -9.08
C SER A 59 -9.44 10.51 -8.29
N ARG A 60 -9.75 9.40 -8.95
CA ARG A 60 -9.88 8.10 -8.28
C ARG A 60 -8.53 7.60 -7.80
N LEU A 61 -7.48 7.84 -8.57
CA LEU A 61 -6.13 7.45 -8.18
C LEU A 61 -5.76 8.08 -6.84
N GLU A 62 -5.99 9.38 -6.70
CA GLU A 62 -5.71 10.08 -5.45
C GLU A 62 -6.57 9.55 -4.31
N ALA A 63 -7.88 9.39 -4.55
CA ALA A 63 -8.80 8.89 -3.53
C ALA A 63 -8.36 7.51 -3.03
N MET A 64 -8.03 6.60 -3.93
CA MET A 64 -7.65 5.24 -3.56
C MET A 64 -6.27 5.17 -2.94
N CYS A 65 -5.39 6.12 -3.28
CA CYS A 65 -4.06 6.19 -2.67
C CYS A 65 -4.15 6.43 -1.16
N TYR A 66 -5.10 7.27 -0.75
CA TYR A 66 -5.22 7.67 0.65
C TYR A 66 -6.44 7.06 1.36
N GLU A 67 -7.08 6.08 0.75
CA GLU A 67 -8.24 5.41 1.34
C GLU A 67 -7.79 4.31 2.30
N PRO A 68 -8.04 4.46 3.62
CA PRO A 68 -7.58 3.46 4.59
C PRO A 68 -8.08 2.04 4.29
N SER A 69 -9.29 1.88 3.79
CA SER A 69 -9.83 0.55 3.48
C SER A 69 -9.13 -0.11 2.28
N ASN A 70 -8.33 0.65 1.54
CA ASN A 70 -7.54 0.13 0.43
C ASN A 70 -6.09 -0.12 0.85
N LEU A 71 -5.78 -0.01 2.14
CA LEU A 71 -4.41 -0.16 2.64
C LEU A 71 -4.31 -1.38 3.54
N MET A 72 -3.15 -2.03 3.50
CA MET A 72 -2.90 -3.24 4.25
C MET A 72 -1.45 -3.22 4.75
N ALA A 73 -1.26 -3.45 6.04
CA ALA A 73 0.07 -3.51 6.64
C ALA A 73 0.68 -4.88 6.42
N LEU A 74 1.86 -4.96 5.84
CA LEU A 74 2.51 -6.21 5.49
C LEU A 74 3.99 -6.20 5.87
N CYS A 75 4.55 -7.39 6.13
CA CYS A 75 5.99 -7.54 6.19
C CYS A 75 6.53 -7.56 4.76
N ARG A 76 7.84 -7.34 4.61
CA ARG A 76 8.45 -7.28 3.28
C ARG A 76 8.27 -8.56 2.49
N LYS A 77 8.39 -9.70 3.16
CA LYS A 77 8.25 -11.00 2.52
C LYS A 77 6.87 -11.17 1.90
N CYS A 78 5.81 -10.91 2.69
CA CYS A 78 4.45 -11.04 2.19
C CYS A 78 4.16 -10.04 1.07
N HIS A 79 4.67 -8.82 1.20
CA HIS A 79 4.51 -7.82 0.16
C HIS A 79 5.13 -8.28 -1.16
N THR A 80 6.33 -8.84 -1.09
CA THR A 80 7.02 -9.37 -2.27
C THR A 80 6.24 -10.53 -2.89
N GLU A 81 5.75 -11.44 -2.06
CA GLU A 81 4.99 -12.61 -2.54
C GLU A 81 3.68 -12.21 -3.21
N ILE A 82 2.98 -11.22 -2.64
CA ILE A 82 1.75 -10.72 -3.24
C ILE A 82 2.02 -10.10 -4.60
N HIS A 83 3.11 -9.31 -4.72
CA HIS A 83 3.47 -8.72 -6.01
C HIS A 83 3.81 -9.78 -7.05
N LYS A 84 4.48 -10.85 -6.66
CA LYS A 84 4.76 -11.96 -7.57
C LYS A 84 3.49 -12.63 -8.05
N ALA A 85 2.54 -12.85 -7.14
CA ALA A 85 1.25 -13.45 -7.48
C ALA A 85 0.45 -12.57 -8.44
N MET A 86 0.69 -11.26 -8.40
CA MET A 86 0.03 -10.31 -9.31
C MET A 86 0.77 -10.18 -10.64
N GLY A 87 1.83 -10.93 -10.86
CA GLY A 87 2.60 -10.90 -12.10
C GLY A 87 3.55 -9.72 -12.21
N LYS A 88 3.94 -9.15 -11.10
CA LYS A 88 4.83 -7.98 -11.07
C LYS A 88 6.25 -8.34 -10.75
#